data_8120f9ef077b83c8758b56e28d0047d0
#
_entry.id   8120f9ef077b83c8758b56e28d0047d0
#
_cell.length_a   1.000
_cell.length_b   1.000
_cell.length_c   1.000
_cell.angle_alpha   90.00
_cell.angle_beta   90.00
_cell.angle_gamma   90.00
#
_symmetry.space_group_name_H-M   'P 1'
#
loop_
_entity.id
_entity.type
_entity.pdbx_description
1 polymer ?
#
loop_
_entity_poly.entity_id
_entity_poly.type
_entity_poly.pdbx_seq_one_letter_code
_entity_poly.pdbx_strand_id
1 'polypeptide(L)'
;MQQRVVIIGGGYGGVALATQLDDVADVVLVEPKDAFVHAAAALRAVVDPEWQERVFFPYDQLLHRGRVVQDWARSVSPGLVRVSADEEIEADHVVLATGTAYPFPAKFLEDETAVVSARLTRMREGLSRSERVLLVGAGPVGLELAGELTSAFPHLGVTIVEQEDDILAQGDYLPELREAVRTQLADRDVVLELGAPLGYLPPVDVGIHFPFTV
;
A
#
# COMPACT_ATOMS: atom_id res chain seq x y z
N MET A 1 22.98 -23.49 21.27
CA MET A 1 23.00 -22.17 20.56
C MET A 1 21.58 -21.91 20.11
N GLN A 2 21.11 -20.68 20.21
CA GLN A 2 19.79 -20.28 19.71
C GLN A 2 19.84 -20.28 18.17
N GLN A 3 18.81 -20.82 17.51
CA GLN A 3 18.78 -20.84 16.03
C GLN A 3 18.55 -19.43 15.51
N ARG A 4 19.26 -19.09 14.42
CA ARG A 4 19.08 -17.80 13.75
C ARG A 4 18.02 -17.91 12.67
N VAL A 5 17.01 -17.03 12.76
CA VAL A 5 15.94 -16.90 11.80
C VAL A 5 16.05 -15.55 11.10
N VAL A 6 16.33 -15.57 9.80
CA VAL A 6 16.33 -14.36 8.97
C VAL A 6 14.99 -14.24 8.26
N ILE A 7 14.28 -13.13 8.52
CA ILE A 7 12.98 -12.82 7.93
C ILE A 7 13.17 -11.69 6.92
N ILE A 8 12.78 -11.91 5.67
CA ILE A 8 12.91 -10.92 4.60
C ILE A 8 11.54 -10.31 4.32
N GLY A 9 11.41 -9.03 4.62
CA GLY A 9 10.19 -8.23 4.50
C GLY A 9 9.53 -7.90 5.84
N GLY A 10 9.40 -6.62 6.14
CA GLY A 10 8.85 -6.06 7.37
C GLY A 10 7.37 -5.66 7.27
N GLY A 11 6.59 -6.32 6.40
CA GLY A 11 5.14 -6.16 6.36
C GLY A 11 4.43 -6.91 7.48
N TYR A 12 3.10 -7.04 7.38
CA TYR A 12 2.27 -7.70 8.41
C TYR A 12 2.77 -9.08 8.83
N GLY A 13 3.10 -9.94 7.85
CA GLY A 13 3.56 -11.30 8.13
C GLY A 13 4.94 -11.32 8.77
N GLY A 14 5.89 -10.51 8.25
CA GLY A 14 7.25 -10.45 8.75
C GLY A 14 7.33 -9.88 10.17
N VAL A 15 6.63 -8.77 10.44
CA VAL A 15 6.56 -8.15 11.78
C VAL A 15 5.93 -9.11 12.78
N ALA A 16 4.78 -9.71 12.43
CA ALA A 16 4.10 -10.66 13.33
C ALA A 16 4.98 -11.86 13.66
N LEU A 17 5.70 -12.42 12.68
CA LEU A 17 6.60 -13.54 12.91
C LEU A 17 7.83 -13.12 13.73
N ALA A 18 8.43 -11.98 13.38
CA ALA A 18 9.63 -11.47 14.07
C ALA A 18 9.37 -11.27 15.56
N THR A 19 8.26 -10.61 15.91
CA THR A 19 7.88 -10.38 17.31
C THR A 19 7.57 -11.66 18.07
N GLN A 20 6.94 -12.65 17.43
CA GLN A 20 6.65 -13.95 18.08
C GLN A 20 7.91 -14.78 18.33
N LEU A 21 8.92 -14.65 17.49
CA LEU A 21 10.15 -15.42 17.60
C LEU A 21 11.24 -14.73 18.46
N ASP A 22 11.09 -13.44 18.75
CA ASP A 22 12.14 -12.63 19.39
C ASP A 22 12.64 -13.18 20.72
N ASP A 23 11.76 -13.85 21.50
CA ASP A 23 12.15 -14.44 22.79
C ASP A 23 12.80 -15.83 22.64
N VAL A 24 12.60 -16.55 21.54
CA VAL A 24 12.96 -17.96 21.39
C VAL A 24 14.02 -18.21 20.30
N ALA A 25 14.27 -17.25 19.42
CA ALA A 25 15.25 -17.36 18.34
C ALA A 25 16.16 -16.10 18.26
N ASP A 26 17.30 -16.21 17.58
CA ASP A 26 18.11 -15.06 17.15
C ASP A 26 17.49 -14.50 15.86
N VAL A 27 16.62 -13.48 16.00
CA VAL A 27 15.83 -12.94 14.90
C VAL A 27 16.56 -11.80 14.19
N VAL A 28 16.68 -11.89 12.87
CA VAL A 28 17.12 -10.81 12.01
C VAL A 28 16.02 -10.51 11.00
N LEU A 29 15.42 -9.32 11.10
CA LEU A 29 14.44 -8.82 10.12
C LEU A 29 15.17 -7.94 9.10
N VAL A 30 15.11 -8.31 7.82
CA VAL A 30 15.67 -7.53 6.71
C VAL A 30 14.52 -6.80 6.00
N GLU A 31 14.54 -5.48 6.05
CA GLU A 31 13.51 -4.63 5.44
C GLU A 31 14.14 -3.29 5.01
N PRO A 32 14.00 -2.87 3.76
CA PRO A 32 14.59 -1.60 3.30
C PRO A 32 13.90 -0.36 3.86
N LYS A 33 12.61 -0.44 4.20
CA LYS A 33 11.86 0.70 4.72
C LYS A 33 12.29 1.07 6.14
N ASP A 34 12.18 2.34 6.47
CA ASP A 34 12.45 2.88 7.80
C ASP A 34 11.33 2.59 8.81
N ALA A 35 10.13 2.22 8.33
CA ALA A 35 8.98 1.91 9.18
C ALA A 35 8.06 0.84 8.57
N PHE A 36 7.38 0.09 9.44
CA PHE A 36 6.22 -0.69 9.06
C PHE A 36 5.10 0.23 8.58
N VAL A 37 4.50 -0.12 7.44
CA VAL A 37 3.38 0.61 6.87
C VAL A 37 2.07 -0.13 7.10
N HIS A 38 1.14 0.49 7.80
CA HIS A 38 -0.23 -0.01 7.94
C HIS A 38 -1.02 0.23 6.65
N ALA A 39 -0.74 -0.60 5.64
CA ALA A 39 -1.28 -0.43 4.29
C ALA A 39 -2.82 -0.47 4.21
N ALA A 40 -3.49 -1.15 5.16
CA ALA A 40 -4.95 -1.16 5.22
C ALA A 40 -5.57 0.23 5.49
N ALA A 41 -4.80 1.18 6.04
CA ALA A 41 -5.24 2.56 6.27
C ALA A 41 -4.57 3.57 5.31
N ALA A 42 -3.82 3.10 4.31
CA ALA A 42 -3.09 3.98 3.40
C ALA A 42 -4.01 4.93 2.63
N LEU A 43 -5.19 4.46 2.21
CA LEU A 43 -6.14 5.29 1.46
C LEU A 43 -6.77 6.40 2.35
N ARG A 44 -6.99 6.13 3.63
CA ARG A 44 -7.40 7.17 4.59
C ARG A 44 -6.33 8.25 4.73
N ALA A 45 -5.05 7.88 4.77
CA ALA A 45 -3.95 8.84 4.85
C ALA A 45 -3.84 9.77 3.61
N VAL A 46 -4.44 9.38 2.48
CA VAL A 46 -4.55 10.27 1.30
C VAL A 46 -5.34 11.52 1.61
N VAL A 47 -6.46 11.37 2.30
CA VAL A 47 -7.45 12.44 2.49
C VAL A 47 -7.34 13.11 3.87
N ASP A 48 -6.87 12.39 4.86
CA ASP A 48 -6.80 12.84 6.25
C ASP A 48 -5.33 12.99 6.71
N PRO A 49 -4.86 14.23 6.98
CA PRO A 49 -3.49 14.47 7.43
C PRO A 49 -3.18 13.84 8.79
N GLU A 50 -4.17 13.65 9.68
CA GLU A 50 -3.93 13.01 10.98
C GLU A 50 -3.60 11.51 10.82
N TRP A 51 -4.18 10.87 9.81
CA TRP A 51 -3.90 9.47 9.50
C TRP A 51 -2.54 9.27 8.85
N GLN A 52 -1.99 10.31 8.21
CA GLN A 52 -0.67 10.24 7.59
C GLN A 52 0.43 9.83 8.57
N GLU A 53 0.36 10.31 9.82
CA GLU A 53 1.33 9.93 10.85
C GLU A 53 1.01 8.55 11.48
N ARG A 54 -0.25 8.14 11.47
CA ARG A 54 -0.73 6.91 12.12
C ARG A 54 -0.52 5.63 11.29
N VAL A 55 -0.11 5.75 10.04
CA VAL A 55 0.14 4.59 9.18
C VAL A 55 1.58 4.10 9.22
N PHE A 56 2.49 4.83 9.86
CA PHE A 56 3.90 4.49 9.96
C PHE A 56 4.29 4.13 11.39
N PHE A 57 4.96 3.00 11.54
CA PHE A 57 5.45 2.50 12.83
C PHE A 57 6.94 2.17 12.68
N PRO A 58 7.84 3.01 13.22
CA PRO A 58 9.28 2.77 13.15
C PRO A 58 9.68 1.41 13.71
N TYR A 59 10.71 0.80 13.14
CA TYR A 59 11.20 -0.52 13.56
C TYR A 59 12.15 -0.48 14.76
N ASP A 60 12.55 0.68 15.21
CA ASP A 60 13.58 0.89 16.24
C ASP A 60 13.28 0.20 17.59
N GLN A 61 12.00 -0.05 17.89
CA GLN A 61 11.56 -0.72 19.11
C GLN A 61 10.76 -2.01 18.81
N LEU A 62 10.87 -2.55 17.61
CA LEU A 62 10.10 -3.71 17.21
C LEU A 62 10.55 -5.00 17.94
N LEU A 63 11.86 -5.18 18.07
CA LEU A 63 12.47 -6.37 18.65
C LEU A 63 13.24 -5.98 19.91
N HIS A 64 13.20 -6.84 20.94
CA HIS A 64 13.92 -6.65 22.19
C HIS A 64 15.27 -7.35 22.19
N ARG A 65 15.41 -8.46 21.47
CA ARG A 65 16.60 -9.32 21.44
C ARG A 65 17.17 -9.46 20.04
N GLY A 66 16.29 -9.52 19.04
CA GLY A 66 16.66 -9.54 17.64
C GLY A 66 17.06 -8.16 17.12
N ARG A 67 17.32 -8.07 15.83
CA ARG A 67 17.68 -6.82 15.16
C ARG A 67 16.95 -6.65 13.84
N VAL A 68 16.73 -5.40 13.44
CA VAL A 68 16.29 -5.02 12.10
C VAL A 68 17.51 -4.56 11.30
N VAL A 69 17.64 -5.08 10.10
CA VAL A 69 18.62 -4.64 9.10
C VAL A 69 17.85 -3.85 8.04
N GLN A 70 18.02 -2.54 8.06
CA GLN A 70 17.37 -1.65 7.08
C GLN A 70 18.15 -1.70 5.77
N ASP A 71 17.91 -2.76 4.99
CA ASP A 71 18.55 -2.96 3.69
C ASP A 71 17.73 -3.91 2.81
N TRP A 72 18.09 -3.98 1.54
CA TRP A 72 17.54 -4.91 0.56
C TRP A 72 18.22 -6.27 0.62
N ALA A 73 17.44 -7.34 0.78
CA ALA A 73 17.94 -8.69 0.53
C ALA A 73 18.17 -8.88 -0.98
N ARG A 74 19.42 -9.13 -1.38
CA ARG A 74 19.82 -9.26 -2.78
C ARG A 74 19.81 -10.69 -3.27
N SER A 75 20.18 -11.63 -2.41
CA SER A 75 20.13 -13.05 -2.73
C SER A 75 19.94 -13.90 -1.49
N VAL A 76 19.32 -15.04 -1.70
CA VAL A 76 19.11 -16.08 -0.67
C VAL A 76 19.68 -17.39 -1.19
N SER A 77 20.48 -18.04 -0.37
CA SER A 77 20.99 -19.39 -0.59
C SER A 77 20.84 -20.21 0.69
N PRO A 78 21.00 -21.53 0.64
CA PRO A 78 20.94 -22.36 1.85
C PRO A 78 21.89 -21.86 2.94
N GLY A 79 21.35 -21.46 4.08
CA GLY A 79 22.12 -20.97 5.21
C GLY A 79 22.65 -19.54 5.12
N LEU A 80 22.32 -18.77 4.06
CA LEU A 80 22.90 -17.45 3.85
C LEU A 80 21.95 -16.48 3.16
N VAL A 81 21.85 -15.27 3.70
CA VAL A 81 21.19 -14.12 3.07
C VAL A 81 22.24 -13.04 2.81
N ARG A 82 22.32 -12.56 1.57
CA ARG A 82 23.18 -11.43 1.22
C ARG A 82 22.31 -10.18 1.10
N VAL A 83 22.69 -9.12 1.82
CA VAL A 83 22.11 -7.79 1.69
C VAL A 83 22.98 -6.89 0.83
N SER A 84 22.62 -5.61 0.64
CA SER A 84 23.42 -4.68 -0.15
C SER A 84 24.83 -4.57 0.41
N ALA A 85 25.76 -4.00 -0.34
CA ALA A 85 27.12 -3.71 0.09
C ALA A 85 27.93 -4.89 0.65
N ASP A 86 27.69 -6.11 0.15
CA ASP A 86 28.47 -7.31 0.46
C ASP A 86 28.36 -7.84 1.91
N GLU A 87 27.40 -7.38 2.70
CA GLU A 87 27.13 -7.99 4.00
C GLU A 87 26.38 -9.32 3.81
N GLU A 88 26.87 -10.36 4.49
CA GLU A 88 26.31 -11.70 4.52
C GLU A 88 25.77 -12.02 5.92
N ILE A 89 24.55 -12.53 5.97
CA ILE A 89 23.87 -12.92 7.22
C ILE A 89 23.67 -14.44 7.17
N GLU A 90 24.40 -15.17 8.03
CA GLU A 90 24.20 -16.60 8.21
C GLU A 90 22.83 -16.86 8.83
N ALA A 91 22.13 -17.91 8.42
CA ALA A 91 20.79 -18.25 8.88
C ALA A 91 20.60 -19.77 8.99
N ASP A 92 20.04 -20.23 10.11
CA ASP A 92 19.53 -21.60 10.20
C ASP A 92 18.19 -21.74 9.44
N HIS A 93 17.39 -20.66 9.46
CA HIS A 93 16.12 -20.58 8.74
C HIS A 93 15.96 -19.23 8.04
N VAL A 94 15.43 -19.26 6.81
CA VAL A 94 15.08 -18.05 6.05
C VAL A 94 13.58 -18.05 5.77
N VAL A 95 12.90 -16.95 6.06
CA VAL A 95 11.49 -16.75 5.79
C VAL A 95 11.31 -15.61 4.79
N LEU A 96 10.65 -15.90 3.68
CA LEU A 96 10.30 -14.92 2.66
C LEU A 96 8.91 -14.34 2.98
N ALA A 97 8.89 -13.12 3.48
CA ALA A 97 7.68 -12.35 3.81
C ALA A 97 7.58 -11.06 2.99
N THR A 98 8.05 -11.08 1.75
CA THR A 98 8.24 -9.92 0.87
C THR A 98 6.94 -9.25 0.40
N GLY A 99 5.79 -9.91 0.61
CA GLY A 99 4.47 -9.34 0.31
C GLY A 99 4.23 -9.12 -1.18
N THR A 100 3.50 -8.05 -1.51
CA THR A 100 3.13 -7.68 -2.88
C THR A 100 3.31 -6.18 -3.09
N ALA A 101 3.64 -5.79 -4.32
CA ALA A 101 3.60 -4.40 -4.76
C ALA A 101 2.17 -4.04 -5.22
N TYR A 102 1.83 -2.75 -5.09
CA TYR A 102 0.62 -2.15 -5.64
C TYR A 102 0.89 -0.66 -5.92
N PRO A 103 0.20 -0.04 -6.91
CA PRO A 103 0.40 1.38 -7.20
C PRO A 103 0.08 2.29 -6.01
N PHE A 104 0.83 3.40 -5.90
CA PHE A 104 0.48 4.49 -5.01
C PHE A 104 -0.94 5.01 -5.34
N PRO A 105 -1.78 5.38 -4.37
CA PRO A 105 -1.49 5.53 -2.94
C PRO A 105 -1.84 4.30 -2.08
N ALA A 106 -2.24 3.17 -2.66
CA ALA A 106 -2.66 2.02 -1.86
C ALA A 106 -1.47 1.28 -1.21
N LYS A 107 -0.30 1.34 -1.83
CA LYS A 107 0.98 0.91 -1.25
C LYS A 107 2.09 1.90 -1.58
N PHE A 108 3.09 1.92 -0.73
CA PHE A 108 4.25 2.79 -0.87
C PHE A 108 5.46 1.94 -1.24
N LEU A 109 6.12 2.30 -2.33
CA LEU A 109 7.31 1.60 -2.82
C LEU A 109 8.61 2.25 -2.32
N GLU A 110 8.52 3.49 -1.86
CA GLU A 110 9.62 4.25 -1.29
C GLU A 110 10.06 3.65 0.05
N ASP A 111 11.35 3.73 0.34
CA ASP A 111 11.94 3.17 1.55
C ASP A 111 11.86 4.15 2.74
N GLU A 112 11.68 5.45 2.47
CA GLU A 112 11.68 6.50 3.48
C GLU A 112 10.27 7.08 3.71
N THR A 113 9.81 7.06 4.95
CA THR A 113 8.52 7.64 5.36
C THR A 113 8.40 9.12 5.03
N ALA A 114 9.50 9.88 5.10
CA ALA A 114 9.52 11.30 4.74
C ALA A 114 9.13 11.53 3.28
N VAL A 115 9.62 10.69 2.35
CA VAL A 115 9.31 10.76 0.92
C VAL A 115 7.84 10.43 0.69
N VAL A 116 7.34 9.36 1.31
CA VAL A 116 5.92 8.97 1.24
C VAL A 116 5.01 10.08 1.77
N SER A 117 5.35 10.64 2.93
CA SER A 117 4.60 11.73 3.55
C SER A 117 4.51 12.97 2.66
N ALA A 118 5.62 13.34 2.01
CA ALA A 118 5.63 14.43 1.04
C ALA A 118 4.73 14.15 -0.18
N ARG A 119 4.71 12.90 -0.68
CA ARG A 119 3.82 12.49 -1.77
C ARG A 119 2.35 12.54 -1.37
N LEU A 120 1.99 12.04 -0.19
CA LEU A 120 0.62 12.10 0.34
C LEU A 120 0.14 13.55 0.50
N THR A 121 0.99 14.43 1.05
CA THR A 121 0.69 15.85 1.19
C THR A 121 0.44 16.51 -0.17
N ARG A 122 1.33 16.27 -1.14
CA ARG A 122 1.19 16.80 -2.51
C ARG A 122 -0.09 16.29 -3.19
N MET A 123 -0.42 15.01 -3.03
CA MET A 123 -1.67 14.43 -3.56
C MET A 123 -2.89 15.12 -2.96
N ARG A 124 -2.93 15.28 -1.65
CA ARG A 124 -4.03 15.95 -0.93
C ARG A 124 -4.23 17.39 -1.37
N GLU A 125 -3.12 18.13 -1.52
CA GLU A 125 -3.16 19.51 -2.05
C GLU A 125 -3.66 19.56 -3.50
N GLY A 126 -3.30 18.59 -4.33
CA GLY A 126 -3.83 18.46 -5.68
C GLY A 126 -5.34 18.21 -5.68
N LEU A 127 -5.80 17.23 -4.90
CA LEU A 127 -7.22 16.87 -4.76
C LEU A 127 -8.06 18.04 -4.26
N SER A 128 -7.59 18.79 -3.27
CA SER A 128 -8.32 19.94 -2.70
C SER A 128 -8.56 21.07 -3.71
N ARG A 129 -7.75 21.16 -4.77
CA ARG A 129 -7.84 22.16 -5.84
C ARG A 129 -8.49 21.63 -7.11
N SER A 130 -8.72 20.33 -7.19
CA SER A 130 -9.31 19.69 -8.37
C SER A 130 -10.85 19.77 -8.31
N GLU A 131 -11.47 19.90 -9.48
CA GLU A 131 -12.92 19.82 -9.63
C GLU A 131 -13.37 18.38 -9.92
N ARG A 132 -12.52 17.58 -10.55
CA ARG A 132 -12.82 16.21 -10.96
C ARG A 132 -11.61 15.30 -10.79
N VAL A 133 -11.87 14.05 -10.48
CA VAL A 133 -10.87 12.98 -10.43
C VAL A 133 -11.37 11.76 -11.21
N LEU A 134 -10.45 11.13 -11.92
CA LEU A 134 -10.68 9.86 -12.59
C LEU A 134 -9.95 8.76 -11.82
N LEU A 135 -10.69 7.77 -11.39
CA LEU A 135 -10.16 6.53 -10.83
C LEU A 135 -10.19 5.43 -11.89
N VAL A 136 -9.10 4.72 -12.05
CA VAL A 136 -8.99 3.63 -13.02
C VAL A 136 -9.04 2.31 -12.29
N GLY A 137 -10.12 1.58 -12.53
CA GLY A 137 -10.43 0.28 -11.92
C GLY A 137 -11.47 0.37 -10.80
N ALA A 138 -12.53 -0.43 -10.93
CA ALA A 138 -13.59 -0.60 -9.94
C ALA A 138 -13.36 -1.84 -9.05
N GLY A 139 -12.11 -2.17 -8.77
CA GLY A 139 -11.72 -3.14 -7.76
C GLY A 139 -11.81 -2.56 -6.33
N PRO A 140 -11.52 -3.38 -5.30
CA PRO A 140 -11.66 -2.95 -3.88
C PRO A 140 -10.97 -1.63 -3.57
N VAL A 141 -9.75 -1.43 -4.07
CA VAL A 141 -8.95 -0.21 -3.84
C VAL A 141 -9.59 1.03 -4.46
N GLY A 142 -10.05 0.95 -5.71
CA GLY A 142 -10.70 2.07 -6.39
C GLY A 142 -12.00 2.48 -5.73
N LEU A 143 -12.80 1.50 -5.31
CA LEU A 143 -14.08 1.72 -4.62
C LEU A 143 -13.87 2.34 -3.23
N GLU A 144 -12.89 1.86 -2.47
CA GLU A 144 -12.53 2.42 -1.16
C GLU A 144 -12.03 3.86 -1.31
N LEU A 145 -11.13 4.10 -2.27
CA LEU A 145 -10.62 5.45 -2.53
C LEU A 145 -11.74 6.41 -2.95
N ALA A 146 -12.70 5.97 -3.77
CA ALA A 146 -13.86 6.79 -4.12
C ALA A 146 -14.66 7.20 -2.88
N GLY A 147 -14.88 6.27 -1.95
CA GLY A 147 -15.56 6.55 -0.68
C GLY A 147 -14.80 7.56 0.19
N GLU A 148 -13.48 7.44 0.29
CA GLU A 148 -12.63 8.38 1.02
C GLU A 148 -12.66 9.77 0.38
N LEU A 149 -12.52 9.85 -0.94
CA LEU A 149 -12.52 11.11 -1.69
C LEU A 149 -13.83 11.87 -1.57
N THR A 150 -14.96 11.20 -1.79
CA THR A 150 -16.29 11.83 -1.70
C THR A 150 -16.65 12.28 -0.29
N SER A 151 -16.13 11.60 0.72
CA SER A 151 -16.32 11.98 2.12
C SER A 151 -15.48 13.18 2.52
N ALA A 152 -14.23 13.27 2.07
CA ALA A 152 -13.30 14.32 2.45
C ALA A 152 -13.40 15.59 1.58
N PHE A 153 -13.75 15.41 0.30
CA PHE A 153 -13.83 16.49 -0.70
C PHE A 153 -15.21 16.50 -1.39
N PRO A 154 -16.27 17.01 -0.72
CA PRO A 154 -17.64 16.98 -1.28
C PRO A 154 -17.82 17.76 -2.59
N HIS A 155 -16.87 18.64 -2.93
CA HIS A 155 -16.88 19.40 -4.18
C HIS A 155 -16.29 18.63 -5.37
N LEU A 156 -15.63 17.51 -5.10
CA LEU A 156 -14.87 16.76 -6.09
C LEU A 156 -15.77 15.78 -6.84
N GLY A 157 -15.94 15.98 -8.14
CA GLY A 157 -16.60 15.00 -9.00
C GLY A 157 -15.71 13.76 -9.18
N VAL A 158 -16.21 12.59 -8.77
CA VAL A 158 -15.47 11.33 -8.86
C VAL A 158 -16.06 10.49 -9.97
N THR A 159 -15.23 10.07 -10.93
CA THR A 159 -15.57 9.10 -11.98
C THR A 159 -14.68 7.89 -11.84
N ILE A 160 -15.26 6.70 -11.88
CA ILE A 160 -14.54 5.42 -11.94
C ILE A 160 -14.73 4.83 -13.32
N VAL A 161 -13.64 4.51 -14.01
CA VAL A 161 -13.66 3.74 -15.26
C VAL A 161 -13.20 2.31 -14.99
N GLU A 162 -13.93 1.35 -15.55
CA GLU A 162 -13.64 -0.07 -15.42
C GLU A 162 -13.76 -0.76 -16.78
N GLN A 163 -12.79 -1.59 -17.13
CA GLN A 163 -12.81 -2.34 -18.38
C GLN A 163 -13.86 -3.46 -18.41
N GLU A 164 -14.18 -4.00 -17.26
CA GLU A 164 -15.18 -5.04 -17.11
C GLU A 164 -16.59 -4.43 -17.03
N ASP A 165 -17.60 -5.25 -17.31
CA ASP A 165 -19.02 -4.84 -17.31
C ASP A 165 -19.58 -4.65 -15.87
N ASP A 166 -18.79 -4.93 -14.84
CA ASP A 166 -19.21 -4.85 -13.44
C ASP A 166 -18.07 -4.40 -12.50
N ILE A 167 -18.46 -3.82 -11.35
CA ILE A 167 -17.55 -3.56 -10.24
C ILE A 167 -17.15 -4.88 -9.57
N LEU A 168 -15.96 -4.93 -8.95
CA LEU A 168 -15.45 -6.13 -8.27
C LEU A 168 -15.48 -7.37 -9.18
N ALA A 169 -15.25 -7.19 -10.48
CA ALA A 169 -15.32 -8.25 -11.47
C ALA A 169 -14.31 -9.37 -11.21
N GLN A 170 -13.15 -9.02 -10.66
CA GLN A 170 -12.12 -9.98 -10.27
C GLN A 170 -12.30 -10.40 -8.81
N GLY A 171 -12.90 -11.53 -8.59
CA GLY A 171 -13.13 -12.12 -7.26
C GLY A 171 -14.52 -12.72 -7.10
N ASP A 172 -14.65 -13.61 -6.14
CA ASP A 172 -15.91 -14.30 -5.84
C ASP A 172 -16.75 -13.46 -4.85
N TYR A 173 -17.22 -12.29 -5.33
CA TYR A 173 -18.06 -11.41 -4.54
C TYR A 173 -19.54 -11.69 -4.81
N LEU A 174 -20.35 -11.68 -3.76
CA LEU A 174 -21.80 -11.87 -3.87
C LEU A 174 -22.45 -10.73 -4.66
N PRO A 175 -23.47 -11.02 -5.50
CA PRO A 175 -24.20 -9.99 -6.22
C PRO A 175 -24.81 -8.91 -5.32
N GLU A 176 -25.27 -9.29 -4.15
CA GLU A 176 -25.85 -8.39 -3.15
C GLU A 176 -24.84 -7.37 -2.63
N LEU A 177 -23.56 -7.77 -2.48
CA LEU A 177 -22.49 -6.85 -2.10
C LEU A 177 -22.25 -5.83 -3.21
N ARG A 178 -22.17 -6.27 -4.47
CA ARG A 178 -21.98 -5.36 -5.61
C ARG A 178 -23.10 -4.35 -5.71
N GLU A 179 -24.34 -4.79 -5.55
CA GLU A 179 -25.50 -3.91 -5.57
C GLU A 179 -25.49 -2.89 -4.43
N ALA A 180 -25.17 -3.33 -3.22
CA ALA A 180 -25.03 -2.44 -2.07
C ALA A 180 -23.94 -1.38 -2.28
N VAL A 181 -22.79 -1.77 -2.88
CA VAL A 181 -21.69 -0.83 -3.20
C VAL A 181 -22.13 0.15 -4.29
N ARG A 182 -22.80 -0.31 -5.38
CA ARG A 182 -23.31 0.60 -6.41
C ARG A 182 -24.30 1.63 -5.84
N THR A 183 -25.21 1.20 -4.97
CA THR A 183 -26.13 2.10 -4.29
C THR A 183 -25.38 3.16 -3.50
N GLN A 184 -24.38 2.76 -2.70
CA GLN A 184 -23.59 3.70 -1.92
C GLN A 184 -22.77 4.67 -2.78
N LEU A 185 -22.29 4.24 -3.94
CA LEU A 185 -21.58 5.12 -4.88
C LEU A 185 -22.54 6.12 -5.53
N ALA A 186 -23.73 5.66 -5.94
CA ALA A 186 -24.77 6.52 -6.49
C ALA A 186 -25.24 7.58 -5.47
N ASP A 187 -25.42 7.20 -4.21
CA ASP A 187 -25.78 8.13 -3.12
C ASP A 187 -24.68 9.20 -2.86
N ARG A 188 -23.49 9.01 -3.41
CA ARG A 188 -22.34 9.95 -3.34
C ARG A 188 -22.03 10.62 -4.67
N ASP A 189 -22.94 10.53 -5.64
CA ASP A 189 -22.77 11.10 -6.98
C ASP A 189 -21.51 10.62 -7.71
N VAL A 190 -21.03 9.40 -7.42
CA VAL A 190 -19.91 8.78 -8.14
C VAL A 190 -20.39 8.25 -9.48
N VAL A 191 -19.75 8.67 -10.56
CA VAL A 191 -20.04 8.19 -11.91
C VAL A 191 -19.27 6.89 -12.16
N LEU A 192 -20.00 5.85 -12.63
CA LEU A 192 -19.41 4.56 -13.03
C LEU A 192 -19.47 4.42 -14.54
N GLU A 193 -18.32 4.31 -15.19
CA GLU A 193 -18.15 4.00 -16.61
C GLU A 193 -17.63 2.56 -16.73
N LEU A 194 -18.56 1.61 -16.87
CA LEU A 194 -18.26 0.17 -16.97
C LEU A 194 -18.13 -0.27 -18.43
N GLY A 195 -17.39 -1.35 -18.70
CA GLY A 195 -17.10 -1.81 -20.05
C GLY A 195 -16.25 -0.82 -20.86
N ALA A 196 -15.53 0.08 -20.17
CA ALA A 196 -14.79 1.19 -20.74
C ALA A 196 -13.26 1.05 -20.50
N PRO A 197 -12.56 0.23 -21.31
CA PRO A 197 -11.11 0.10 -21.17
C PRO A 197 -10.40 1.40 -21.57
N LEU A 198 -9.46 1.85 -20.74
CA LEU A 198 -8.59 2.95 -21.12
C LEU A 198 -7.60 2.51 -22.19
N GLY A 199 -7.60 3.20 -23.34
CA GLY A 199 -6.64 2.94 -24.41
C GLY A 199 -5.21 3.38 -24.08
N TYR A 200 -5.06 4.34 -23.18
CA TYR A 200 -3.77 4.88 -22.76
C TYR A 200 -3.87 5.48 -21.37
N LEU A 201 -2.97 5.08 -20.50
CA LEU A 201 -2.76 5.72 -19.20
C LEU A 201 -1.55 6.64 -19.30
N PRO A 202 -1.71 7.97 -19.20
CA PRO A 202 -0.57 8.86 -19.26
C PRO A 202 0.40 8.61 -18.11
N PRO A 203 1.73 8.71 -18.35
CA PRO A 203 2.73 8.56 -17.31
C PRO A 203 2.78 9.84 -16.46
N VAL A 204 1.73 10.05 -15.66
CA VAL A 204 1.64 11.19 -14.74
C VAL A 204 1.99 10.76 -13.33
N ASP A 205 2.76 11.57 -12.65
CA ASP A 205 2.96 11.43 -11.23
C ASP A 205 1.77 12.03 -10.47
N VAL A 206 1.59 11.58 -9.23
CA VAL A 206 0.52 12.05 -8.37
C VAL A 206 0.60 13.56 -8.13
N GLY A 207 -0.53 14.24 -8.24
CA GLY A 207 -0.65 15.68 -8.03
C GLY A 207 -0.36 16.53 -9.27
N ILE A 208 -0.20 15.92 -10.44
CA ILE A 208 -0.11 16.65 -11.71
C ILE A 208 -1.51 16.80 -12.30
N HIS A 209 -1.88 18.03 -12.64
CA HIS A 209 -3.11 18.29 -13.39
C HIS A 209 -2.98 17.74 -14.81
N PHE A 210 -3.88 16.85 -15.16
CA PHE A 210 -3.97 16.29 -16.49
C PHE A 210 -5.39 16.46 -17.03
N PRO A 211 -5.58 17.14 -18.16
CA PRO A 211 -6.89 17.22 -18.79
C PRO A 211 -7.26 15.85 -19.38
N PHE A 212 -8.42 15.32 -19.02
CA PHE A 212 -8.95 14.10 -19.59
C PHE A 212 -10.38 14.29 -20.06
N THR A 213 -10.76 13.49 -21.06
CA THR A 213 -12.15 13.35 -21.53
C THR A 213 -12.48 11.86 -21.46
N VAL A 214 -13.58 11.53 -20.83
CA VAL A 214 -14.15 10.18 -20.80
C VAL A 214 -15.14 10.04 -21.93
#